data_36d0bad922822d85aa09c5417244a6e8
#
_entry.id   36d0bad922822d85aa09c5417244a6e8
#
_cell.length_a   1.000
_cell.length_b   1.000
_cell.length_c   1.000
_cell.angle_alpha   90.00
_cell.angle_beta   90.00
_cell.angle_gamma   90.00
#
_symmetry.space_group_name_H-M   'P 1'
#
loop_
_entity.id
_entity.type
_entity.pdbx_description
1 polymer ?
#
loop_
_entity_poly.entity_id
_entity_poly.type
_entity_poly.pdbx_seq_one_letter_code
_entity_poly.pdbx_strand_id
1 'polypeptide(L)'
;MKPVIWLIGGTSEGRALIKALANFNVELFVSVATDYGAELIEKQDNLTILAERMDLEKMQAFLQEHKPACVIDATHPYATIVTATVQKACALESTKYLRLLRPVGEAGDYIITKDFSEAVELLNNLEGNIFLTTG
;
A
#
# COMPACT_ATOMS: atom_id res chain seq x y z
N MET A 1 16.68 22.34 -3.66
CA MET A 1 15.87 21.36 -4.40
C MET A 1 15.15 20.48 -3.37
N LYS A 2 13.86 20.28 -3.55
CA LYS A 2 13.07 19.42 -2.66
C LYS A 2 13.36 17.96 -2.97
N PRO A 3 13.60 17.10 -1.98
CA PRO A 3 13.67 15.67 -2.23
C PRO A 3 12.32 15.15 -2.74
N VAL A 4 12.37 14.26 -3.71
CA VAL A 4 11.18 13.58 -4.25
C VAL A 4 10.97 12.28 -3.48
N ILE A 5 9.74 12.03 -3.05
CA ILE A 5 9.30 10.76 -2.45
C ILE A 5 8.18 10.19 -3.34
N TRP A 6 8.30 8.93 -3.70
CA TRP A 6 7.23 8.22 -4.39
C TRP A 6 6.57 7.21 -3.45
N LEU A 7 5.29 7.38 -3.20
CA LEU A 7 4.49 6.52 -2.35
C LEU A 7 3.52 5.71 -3.20
N ILE A 8 3.54 4.40 -3.03
CA ILE A 8 2.55 3.50 -3.61
C ILE A 8 1.46 3.32 -2.57
N GLY A 9 0.31 3.95 -2.81
CA GLY A 9 -0.78 4.07 -1.84
C GLY A 9 -1.84 2.98 -1.97
N GLY A 10 -2.95 3.19 -1.29
CA GLY A 10 -4.12 2.31 -1.28
C GLY A 10 -4.57 1.87 0.11
N THR A 11 -3.90 2.30 1.15
CA THR A 11 -4.23 1.96 2.55
C THR A 11 -4.43 3.20 3.42
N SER A 12 -5.07 3.02 4.57
CA SER A 12 -5.21 4.07 5.59
C SER A 12 -3.87 4.50 6.16
N GLU A 13 -2.91 3.58 6.30
CA GLU A 13 -1.54 3.86 6.74
C GLU A 13 -0.83 4.77 5.72
N GLY A 14 -0.99 4.49 4.43
CA GLY A 14 -0.48 5.35 3.36
C GLY A 14 -1.06 6.75 3.42
N ARG A 15 -2.37 6.88 3.59
CA ARG A 15 -3.05 8.18 3.73
C ARG A 15 -2.58 8.95 4.97
N ALA A 16 -2.38 8.26 6.09
CA ALA A 16 -1.85 8.89 7.30
C ALA A 16 -0.42 9.44 7.09
N LEU A 17 0.42 8.70 6.39
CA LEU A 17 1.77 9.17 6.04
C LEU A 17 1.74 10.36 5.08
N ILE A 18 0.89 10.34 4.06
CA ILE A 18 0.71 11.47 3.14
C ILE A 18 0.36 12.73 3.91
N LYS A 19 -0.60 12.65 4.83
CA LYS A 19 -1.03 13.76 5.68
C LYS A 19 0.11 14.26 6.58
N ALA A 20 0.87 13.36 7.16
CA ALA A 20 2.02 13.70 7.99
C ALA A 20 3.12 14.45 7.21
N LEU A 21 3.29 14.12 5.92
CA LEU A 21 4.28 14.75 5.04
C LEU A 21 3.87 16.11 4.49
N ALA A 22 2.63 16.55 4.71
CA ALA A 22 2.11 17.82 4.18
C ALA A 22 2.95 19.05 4.57
N ASN A 23 3.53 19.05 5.78
CA ASN A 23 4.32 20.15 6.31
C ASN A 23 5.84 20.00 6.09
N PHE A 24 6.26 18.95 5.39
CA PHE A 24 7.66 18.74 5.08
C PHE A 24 8.04 19.35 3.74
N ASN A 25 9.26 19.80 3.61
CA ASN A 25 9.78 20.36 2.36
C ASN A 25 10.19 19.24 1.38
N VAL A 26 9.22 18.46 0.97
CA VAL A 26 9.36 17.35 0.00
C VAL A 26 8.38 17.50 -1.13
N GLU A 27 8.70 16.93 -2.28
CA GLU A 27 7.76 16.71 -3.39
C GLU A 27 7.28 15.26 -3.32
N LEU A 28 5.97 15.08 -3.22
CA LEU A 28 5.36 13.78 -2.98
C LEU A 28 4.54 13.35 -4.20
N PHE A 29 4.93 12.24 -4.81
CA PHE A 29 4.12 11.54 -5.80
C PHE A 29 3.44 10.36 -5.13
N VAL A 30 2.15 10.19 -5.37
CA VAL A 30 1.37 9.07 -4.85
C VAL A 30 0.67 8.35 -5.97
N SER A 31 1.02 7.07 -6.14
CA SER A 31 0.34 6.17 -7.09
C SER A 31 -0.74 5.39 -6.37
N VAL A 32 -1.93 5.37 -6.95
CA VAL A 32 -3.08 4.55 -6.54
C VAL A 32 -3.64 3.83 -7.76
N ALA A 33 -4.26 2.68 -7.54
CA ALA A 33 -4.72 1.85 -8.66
C ALA A 33 -6.03 2.34 -9.30
N THR A 34 -6.80 3.18 -8.60
CA THR A 34 -8.16 3.59 -9.01
C THR A 34 -8.42 5.06 -8.74
N ASP A 35 -9.37 5.65 -9.47
CA ASP A 35 -9.87 7.00 -9.22
C ASP A 35 -10.48 7.13 -7.81
N TYR A 36 -11.18 6.11 -7.34
CA TYR A 36 -11.71 6.09 -5.99
C TYR A 36 -10.61 6.18 -4.93
N GLY A 37 -9.50 5.44 -5.11
CA GLY A 37 -8.34 5.57 -4.24
C GLY A 37 -7.77 7.00 -4.21
N ALA A 38 -7.77 7.68 -5.35
CA ALA A 38 -7.34 9.07 -5.44
C ALA A 38 -8.28 10.04 -4.70
N GLU A 39 -9.60 9.82 -4.77
CA GLU A 39 -10.60 10.64 -4.08
C GLU A 39 -10.49 10.58 -2.55
N LEU A 40 -9.96 9.49 -2.01
CA LEU A 40 -9.74 9.32 -0.56
C LEU A 40 -8.55 10.12 -0.02
N ILE A 41 -7.72 10.70 -0.89
CA ILE A 41 -6.53 11.45 -0.51
C ILE A 41 -6.85 12.94 -0.46
N GLU A 42 -6.59 13.56 0.69
CA GLU A 42 -6.73 15.01 0.84
C GLU A 42 -5.70 15.74 -0.03
N LYS A 43 -6.14 16.79 -0.71
CA LYS A 43 -5.27 17.62 -1.55
C LYS A 43 -4.26 18.38 -0.69
N GLN A 44 -3.02 18.43 -1.16
CA GLN A 44 -1.90 19.13 -0.52
C GLN A 44 -1.06 19.82 -1.60
N ASP A 45 -0.40 20.92 -1.25
CA ASP A 45 0.39 21.70 -2.22
C ASP A 45 1.63 20.96 -2.74
N ASN A 46 2.17 20.04 -1.93
CA ASN A 46 3.37 19.26 -2.27
C ASN A 46 3.06 17.88 -2.88
N LEU A 47 1.80 17.61 -3.25
CA LEU A 47 1.31 16.30 -3.65
C LEU A 47 0.85 16.25 -5.10
N THR A 48 1.33 15.25 -5.83
CA THR A 48 0.83 14.85 -7.15
C THR A 48 0.29 13.42 -7.07
N ILE A 49 -0.97 13.22 -7.44
CA ILE A 49 -1.64 11.91 -7.41
C ILE A 49 -1.66 11.32 -8.82
N LEU A 50 -1.24 10.07 -8.94
CA LEU A 50 -1.24 9.27 -10.16
C LEU A 50 -2.22 8.10 -10.00
N ALA A 51 -3.40 8.22 -10.60
CA ALA A 51 -4.47 7.21 -10.51
C ALA A 51 -4.40 6.25 -11.69
N GLU A 52 -3.38 5.42 -11.73
CA GLU A 52 -3.19 4.40 -12.75
C GLU A 52 -2.44 3.19 -12.21
N ARG A 53 -2.67 2.03 -12.83
CA ARG A 53 -1.84 0.86 -12.59
C ARG A 53 -0.58 0.95 -13.43
N MET A 54 0.57 0.77 -12.80
CA MET A 54 1.87 0.77 -13.48
C MET A 54 2.44 -0.64 -13.55
N ASP A 55 2.89 -1.02 -14.73
CA ASP A 55 3.74 -2.20 -14.91
C ASP A 55 5.22 -1.88 -14.61
N LEU A 56 6.07 -2.88 -14.74
CA LEU A 56 7.51 -2.72 -14.45
C LEU A 56 8.16 -1.62 -15.30
N GLU A 57 7.85 -1.57 -16.60
CA GLU A 57 8.44 -0.60 -17.54
C GLU A 57 8.04 0.84 -17.17
N LYS A 58 6.78 1.06 -16.84
CA LYS A 58 6.28 2.37 -16.40
C LYS A 58 6.91 2.77 -15.06
N MET A 59 7.07 1.84 -14.13
CA MET A 59 7.73 2.11 -12.85
C MET A 59 9.20 2.48 -13.04
N GLN A 60 9.93 1.77 -13.90
CA GLN A 60 11.31 2.11 -14.21
C GLN A 60 11.43 3.48 -14.88
N ALA A 61 10.57 3.78 -15.87
CA ALA A 61 10.54 5.08 -16.51
C ALA A 61 10.29 6.22 -15.51
N PHE A 62 9.35 6.01 -14.58
CA PHE A 62 9.07 6.97 -13.51
C PHE A 62 10.29 7.20 -12.60
N LEU A 63 10.96 6.12 -12.19
CA LEU A 63 12.16 6.21 -11.35
C LEU A 63 13.31 6.94 -12.05
N GLN A 64 13.49 6.71 -13.34
CA GLN A 64 14.52 7.37 -14.15
C GLN A 64 14.24 8.85 -14.35
N GLU A 65 12.98 9.21 -14.57
CA GLU A 65 12.55 10.59 -14.79
C GLU A 65 12.59 11.43 -13.51
N HIS A 66 11.99 10.94 -12.44
CA HIS A 66 11.78 11.70 -11.20
C HIS A 66 12.88 11.50 -10.16
N LYS A 67 13.66 10.42 -10.26
CA LYS A 67 14.79 10.09 -9.36
C LYS A 67 14.46 10.29 -7.87
N PRO A 68 13.41 9.63 -7.36
CA PRO A 68 13.02 9.82 -5.98
C PRO A 68 14.12 9.40 -5.01
N ALA A 69 14.25 10.11 -3.89
CA ALA A 69 15.17 9.77 -2.82
C ALA A 69 14.82 8.42 -2.17
N CYS A 70 13.53 8.08 -2.17
CA CYS A 70 13.04 6.77 -1.78
C CYS A 70 11.65 6.49 -2.35
N VAL A 71 11.33 5.22 -2.43
CA VAL A 71 9.99 4.70 -2.72
C VAL A 71 9.42 4.08 -1.45
N ILE A 72 8.21 4.47 -1.08
CA ILE A 72 7.50 3.93 0.07
C ILE A 72 6.32 3.10 -0.44
N ASP A 73 6.37 1.81 -0.24
CA ASP A 73 5.28 0.90 -0.56
C ASP A 73 4.34 0.76 0.64
N ALA A 74 3.19 1.43 0.55
CA ALA A 74 2.12 1.40 1.53
C ALA A 74 0.90 0.62 1.03
N THR A 75 1.09 -0.33 0.11
CA THR A 75 0.00 -1.17 -0.41
C THR A 75 -0.48 -2.18 0.62
N HIS A 76 -1.69 -2.70 0.40
CA HIS A 76 -2.23 -3.75 1.25
C HIS A 76 -1.31 -4.99 1.26
N PRO A 77 -1.17 -5.71 2.39
CA PRO A 77 -0.34 -6.93 2.47
C PRO A 77 -0.66 -7.99 1.42
N TYR A 78 -1.90 -8.04 0.93
CA TYR A 78 -2.32 -8.97 -0.13
C TYR A 78 -2.03 -8.50 -1.55
N ALA A 79 -1.58 -7.27 -1.74
CA ALA A 79 -1.17 -6.73 -3.04
C ALA A 79 0.25 -7.21 -3.42
N THR A 80 0.47 -8.51 -3.46
CA THR A 80 1.79 -9.13 -3.63
C THR A 80 2.42 -8.84 -4.99
N ILE A 81 1.61 -8.72 -6.04
CA ILE A 81 2.09 -8.45 -7.40
C ILE A 81 2.68 -7.05 -7.49
N VAL A 82 1.98 -6.02 -7.02
CA VAL A 82 2.48 -4.65 -7.07
C VAL A 82 3.73 -4.49 -6.19
N THR A 83 3.74 -5.08 -5.01
CA THR A 83 4.91 -5.07 -4.11
C THR A 83 6.13 -5.69 -4.79
N ALA A 84 5.99 -6.87 -5.40
CA ALA A 84 7.08 -7.52 -6.12
C ALA A 84 7.58 -6.66 -7.31
N THR A 85 6.67 -6.03 -8.05
CA THR A 85 7.01 -5.17 -9.18
C THR A 85 7.77 -3.92 -8.74
N VAL A 86 7.31 -3.25 -7.68
CA VAL A 86 7.97 -2.07 -7.11
C VAL A 86 9.37 -2.42 -6.58
N GLN A 87 9.51 -3.53 -5.86
CA GLN A 87 10.80 -4.00 -5.37
C GLN A 87 11.78 -4.25 -6.51
N LYS A 88 11.32 -4.91 -7.58
CA LYS A 88 12.13 -5.17 -8.77
C LYS A 88 12.54 -3.88 -9.47
N ALA A 89 11.62 -2.95 -9.68
CA ALA A 89 11.92 -1.66 -10.29
C ALA A 89 12.97 -0.88 -9.48
N CYS A 90 12.79 -0.80 -8.16
CA CYS A 90 13.73 -0.14 -7.27
C CYS A 90 15.11 -0.78 -7.28
N ALA A 91 15.20 -2.12 -7.34
CA ALA A 91 16.46 -2.84 -7.43
C ALA A 91 17.19 -2.54 -8.76
N LEU A 92 16.47 -2.53 -9.88
CA LEU A 92 17.02 -2.25 -11.20
C LEU A 92 17.52 -0.80 -11.32
N GLU A 93 16.85 0.16 -10.72
CA GLU A 93 17.19 1.59 -10.77
C GLU A 93 18.02 2.06 -9.56
N SER A 94 18.47 1.15 -8.71
CA SER A 94 19.25 1.46 -7.50
C SER A 94 18.57 2.49 -6.59
N THR A 95 17.26 2.45 -6.50
CA THR A 95 16.44 3.35 -5.69
C THR A 95 16.11 2.70 -4.35
N LYS A 96 16.18 3.49 -3.27
CA LYS A 96 15.84 3.01 -1.93
C LYS A 96 14.37 2.64 -1.82
N TYR A 97 14.08 1.42 -1.38
CA TYR A 97 12.74 0.90 -1.14
C TYR A 97 12.45 0.77 0.35
N LEU A 98 11.30 1.25 0.78
CA LEU A 98 10.78 1.13 2.14
C LEU A 98 9.38 0.52 2.10
N ARG A 99 9.10 -0.40 2.99
CA ARG A 99 7.77 -1.00 3.17
C ARG A 99 7.09 -0.45 4.42
N LEU A 100 5.94 0.18 4.24
CA LEU A 100 5.07 0.61 5.33
C LEU A 100 4.04 -0.47 5.62
N LEU A 101 4.15 -1.10 6.77
CA LEU A 101 3.25 -2.18 7.21
C LEU A 101 2.39 -1.72 8.38
N ARG A 102 1.14 -2.20 8.38
CA ARG A 102 0.30 -2.09 9.56
C ARG A 102 0.88 -2.98 10.67
N PRO A 103 0.97 -2.46 11.92
CA PRO A 103 1.34 -3.33 13.04
C PRO A 103 0.39 -4.52 13.13
N VAL A 104 0.93 -5.70 13.40
CA VAL A 104 0.11 -6.88 13.70
C VAL A 104 -0.58 -6.57 15.03
N GLY A 105 -1.93 -6.53 15.02
CA GLY A 105 -2.71 -6.35 16.23
C GLY A 105 -2.48 -7.51 17.21
N GLU A 106 -2.61 -7.22 18.50
CA GLU A 106 -2.64 -8.29 19.50
C GLU A 106 -3.83 -9.21 19.23
N ALA A 107 -3.64 -10.52 19.47
CA ALA A 107 -4.71 -11.48 19.38
C ALA A 107 -5.79 -11.12 20.43
N GLY A 108 -7.00 -10.79 19.94
CA GLY A 108 -8.18 -10.58 20.78
C GLY A 108 -8.87 -11.90 21.14
N ASP A 109 -10.11 -11.80 21.60
CA ASP A 109 -10.97 -12.95 21.91
C ASP A 109 -11.52 -13.61 20.62
N TYR A 110 -10.63 -14.04 19.74
CA TYR A 110 -11.00 -14.73 18.51
C TYR A 110 -10.25 -16.04 18.35
N ILE A 111 -10.88 -16.96 17.64
CA ILE A 111 -10.32 -18.28 17.38
C ILE A 111 -9.55 -18.24 16.06
N ILE A 112 -8.30 -18.66 16.10
CA ILE A 112 -7.46 -18.79 14.91
C ILE A 112 -7.49 -20.25 14.45
N THR A 113 -7.81 -20.47 13.18
CA THR A 113 -7.76 -21.78 12.54
C THR A 113 -6.57 -21.83 11.58
N LYS A 114 -5.98 -23.02 11.44
CA LYS A 114 -4.79 -23.23 10.60
C LYS A 114 -5.12 -23.27 9.09
N ASP A 115 -6.33 -23.69 8.75
CA ASP A 115 -6.80 -23.85 7.37
C ASP A 115 -8.33 -23.77 7.27
N PHE A 116 -8.84 -23.83 6.04
CA PHE A 116 -10.28 -23.79 5.78
C PHE A 116 -11.02 -25.00 6.35
N SER A 117 -10.41 -26.18 6.35
CA SER A 117 -11.06 -27.39 6.87
C SER A 117 -11.35 -27.28 8.36
N GLU A 118 -10.40 -26.80 9.14
CA GLU A 118 -10.57 -26.55 10.58
C GLU A 118 -11.61 -25.44 10.82
N ALA A 119 -11.62 -24.38 10.02
CA ALA A 119 -12.62 -23.33 10.11
C ALA A 119 -14.03 -23.86 9.86
N VAL A 120 -14.22 -24.70 8.85
CA VAL A 120 -15.53 -25.32 8.53
C VAL A 120 -15.99 -26.25 9.65
N GLU A 121 -15.10 -27.07 10.20
CA GLU A 121 -15.46 -27.94 11.35
C GLU A 121 -15.91 -27.11 12.54
N LEU A 122 -15.22 -26.04 12.86
CA LEU A 122 -15.61 -25.13 13.95
C LEU A 122 -16.99 -24.51 13.69
N LEU A 123 -17.20 -23.99 12.48
CA LEU A 123 -18.45 -23.32 12.09
C LEU A 123 -19.65 -24.27 12.12
N ASN A 124 -19.48 -25.55 11.76
CA ASN A 124 -20.54 -26.55 11.80
C ASN A 124 -21.05 -26.85 13.21
N ASN A 125 -20.26 -26.55 14.23
CA ASN A 125 -20.61 -26.74 15.64
C ASN A 125 -21.21 -25.48 16.29
N LEU A 126 -21.31 -24.36 15.55
CA LEU A 126 -21.89 -23.12 16.04
C LEU A 126 -23.37 -23.02 15.64
N GLU A 127 -24.16 -22.47 16.54
CA GLU A 127 -25.57 -22.12 16.27
C GLU A 127 -25.67 -20.66 15.83
N GLY A 128 -26.62 -20.37 14.93
CA GLY A 128 -26.90 -19.01 14.48
C GLY A 128 -26.43 -18.74 13.06
N ASN A 129 -26.46 -17.46 12.69
CA ASN A 129 -26.07 -16.99 11.36
C ASN A 129 -24.56 -16.70 11.32
N ILE A 130 -23.95 -16.97 10.16
CA ILE A 130 -22.54 -16.74 9.94
C ILE A 130 -22.37 -15.53 9.00
N PHE A 131 -21.59 -14.54 9.43
CA PHE A 131 -21.21 -13.39 8.62
C PHE A 131 -19.77 -13.58 8.11
N LEU A 132 -19.63 -13.74 6.79
CA LEU A 132 -18.32 -13.89 6.16
C LEU A 132 -17.79 -12.54 5.66
N THR A 133 -16.57 -12.21 6.06
CA THR A 133 -15.88 -10.96 5.67
C THR A 133 -14.72 -11.22 4.70
N THR A 134 -14.56 -12.47 4.26
CA THR A 134 -13.55 -12.86 3.27
C THR A 134 -14.02 -12.47 1.87
N GLY A 135 -13.14 -11.86 1.07
CA GLY A 135 -13.40 -11.47 -0.31
C GLY A 135 -12.66 -12.34 -1.30
#